data_b287a6d45354e81fdcfe8eb7126ffab3
#
_entry.id   b287a6d45354e81fdcfe8eb7126ffab3
#
_cell.length_a   1.000
_cell.length_b   1.000
_cell.length_c   1.000
_cell.angle_alpha   90.00
_cell.angle_beta   90.00
_cell.angle_gamma   90.00
#
_symmetry.space_group_name_H-M   'P 1'
#
loop_
_entity.id
_entity.type
_entity.pdbx_description
1 polymer ?
#
loop_
_entity_poly.entity_id
_entity_poly.type
_entity_poly.pdbx_seq_one_letter_code
_entity_poly.pdbx_strand_id
1 'polypeptide(L)'
;LASHTHTDHIDINLAAAVLQNCANDVPFIGSKFATDKWREWGVPEERLHTVKPGDVVKVKDITIHVVESIDRTILITAPPEGDIKGMKLDDMDERAVSYVVETPGGTIYHSGDSHFGNLYAKHGNEFNIDVAFGSFGENPRGVTDKMTASDILRMGENLNCKVMIPYHHDLWTNFSADT
;
A
#
# COMPACT_ATOMS: atom_id res chain seq x y z
N LEU A 1 3.94 8.39 -1.43
CA LEU A 1 3.62 7.25 -0.56
C LEU A 1 4.03 5.96 -1.25
N ALA A 2 4.52 4.95 -0.50
CA ALA A 2 4.70 3.60 -0.98
C ALA A 2 4.15 2.60 0.04
N SER A 3 3.33 1.67 -0.42
CA SER A 3 2.79 0.62 0.43
C SER A 3 3.84 -0.45 0.76
N HIS A 4 4.64 -0.87 -0.23
CA HIS A 4 5.65 -1.92 -0.15
C HIS A 4 6.72 -1.77 -1.24
N THR A 5 7.64 -2.74 -1.36
CA THR A 5 8.87 -2.63 -2.18
C THR A 5 8.80 -3.27 -3.56
N HIS A 6 7.67 -3.79 -4.02
CA HIS A 6 7.57 -4.28 -5.39
C HIS A 6 7.84 -3.14 -6.39
N THR A 7 8.45 -3.46 -7.52
CA THR A 7 8.94 -2.46 -8.49
C THR A 7 7.85 -1.65 -9.18
N ASP A 8 6.62 -2.12 -9.15
CA ASP A 8 5.42 -1.43 -9.63
C ASP A 8 4.79 -0.50 -8.56
N HIS A 9 5.28 -0.54 -7.32
CA HIS A 9 4.86 0.34 -6.22
C HIS A 9 5.94 1.32 -5.78
N ILE A 10 7.22 1.01 -6.02
CA ILE A 10 8.32 1.96 -5.91
C ILE A 10 9.20 1.89 -7.15
N ASP A 11 9.52 3.04 -7.72
CA ASP A 11 10.34 3.16 -8.92
C ASP A 11 11.48 4.15 -8.70
N ILE A 12 12.70 3.75 -9.10
CA ILE A 12 13.91 4.58 -8.93
C ILE A 12 13.85 5.85 -9.77
N ASN A 13 13.25 5.79 -10.96
CA ASN A 13 13.15 6.95 -11.84
C ASN A 13 12.13 7.96 -11.29
N LEU A 14 11.01 7.46 -10.73
CA LEU A 14 10.04 8.31 -10.05
C LEU A 14 10.65 8.95 -8.81
N ALA A 15 11.41 8.20 -8.00
CA ALA A 15 12.12 8.77 -6.85
C ALA A 15 13.10 9.86 -7.28
N ALA A 16 13.90 9.61 -8.34
CA ALA A 16 14.81 10.60 -8.90
C ALA A 16 14.06 11.84 -9.42
N ALA A 17 12.94 11.66 -10.12
CA ALA A 17 12.12 12.77 -10.61
C ALA A 17 11.56 13.63 -9.47
N VAL A 18 11.12 13.01 -8.37
CA VAL A 18 10.66 13.73 -7.17
C VAL A 18 11.82 14.51 -6.51
N LEU A 19 13.01 13.92 -6.44
CA LEU A 19 14.19 14.60 -5.89
C LEU A 19 14.60 15.82 -6.74
N GLN A 20 14.48 15.73 -8.05
CA GLN A 20 14.91 16.78 -8.99
C GLN A 20 13.89 17.90 -9.19
N ASN A 21 12.60 17.57 -9.12
CA ASN A 21 11.54 18.49 -9.58
C ASN A 21 10.60 18.95 -8.45
N CYS A 22 10.64 18.33 -7.27
CA CYS A 22 9.81 18.73 -6.13
C CYS A 22 10.64 19.52 -5.10
N ALA A 23 9.93 20.28 -4.27
CA ALA A 23 10.55 20.97 -3.15
C ALA A 23 11.29 19.99 -2.21
N ASN A 24 12.38 20.46 -1.59
CA ASN A 24 13.25 19.62 -0.75
C ASN A 24 12.54 19.10 0.53
N ASP A 25 11.40 19.69 0.90
CA ASP A 25 10.58 19.30 2.05
C ASP A 25 9.51 18.24 1.71
N VAL A 26 9.40 17.81 0.45
CA VAL A 26 8.45 16.74 0.08
C VAL A 26 8.92 15.40 0.66
N PRO A 27 8.14 14.78 1.57
CA PRO A 27 8.54 13.55 2.23
C PRO A 27 8.35 12.31 1.36
N PHE A 28 9.19 11.31 1.60
CA PHE A 28 9.04 9.94 1.13
C PHE A 28 8.52 9.10 2.30
N ILE A 29 7.26 8.68 2.23
CA ILE A 29 6.59 7.98 3.33
C ILE A 29 6.30 6.55 2.89
N GLY A 30 6.78 5.57 3.64
CA GLY A 30 6.60 4.16 3.30
C GLY A 30 6.88 3.20 4.44
N SER A 31 6.55 1.93 4.23
CA SER A 31 6.96 0.85 5.12
C SER A 31 8.48 0.84 5.32
N LYS A 32 8.96 0.16 6.35
CA LYS A 32 10.42 0.09 6.64
C LYS A 32 11.21 -0.38 5.42
N PHE A 33 10.76 -1.45 4.76
CA PHE A 33 11.46 -1.97 3.58
C PHE A 33 11.45 -0.99 2.40
N ALA A 34 10.37 -0.23 2.21
CA ALA A 34 10.30 0.80 1.17
C ALA A 34 11.26 1.96 1.47
N THR A 35 11.33 2.42 2.72
CA THR A 35 12.25 3.50 3.11
C THR A 35 13.71 3.04 3.09
N ASP A 36 14.00 1.80 3.48
CA ASP A 36 15.34 1.22 3.35
C ASP A 36 15.79 1.20 1.87
N LYS A 37 14.88 0.84 0.97
CA LYS A 37 15.16 0.84 -0.48
C LYS A 37 15.41 2.25 -1.03
N TRP A 38 14.62 3.23 -0.64
CA TRP A 38 14.87 4.62 -1.01
C TRP A 38 16.19 5.15 -0.45
N ARG A 39 16.59 4.75 0.76
CA ARG A 39 17.89 5.06 1.37
C ARG A 39 19.04 4.48 0.53
N GLU A 40 18.94 3.23 0.08
CA GLU A 40 19.89 2.60 -0.83
C GLU A 40 20.02 3.39 -2.14
N TRP A 41 18.93 4.00 -2.63
CA TRP A 41 18.93 4.83 -3.84
C TRP A 41 19.40 6.27 -3.62
N GLY A 42 19.77 6.62 -2.39
CA GLY A 42 20.33 7.93 -2.05
C GLY A 42 19.29 9.03 -1.76
N VAL A 43 18.06 8.66 -1.42
CA VAL A 43 17.10 9.64 -0.89
C VAL A 43 17.63 10.16 0.45
N PRO A 44 17.71 11.50 0.65
CA PRO A 44 18.20 12.10 1.90
C PRO A 44 17.41 11.64 3.12
N GLU A 45 18.11 11.35 4.21
CA GLU A 45 17.50 10.79 5.43
C GLU A 45 16.40 11.69 6.03
N GLU A 46 16.59 13.00 5.95
CA GLU A 46 15.62 13.99 6.43
C GLU A 46 14.30 14.00 5.65
N ARG A 47 14.26 13.36 4.48
CA ARG A 47 13.05 13.20 3.65
C ARG A 47 12.38 11.84 3.85
N LEU A 48 13.03 10.89 4.51
CA LEU A 48 12.53 9.54 4.74
C LEU A 48 11.64 9.48 5.98
N HIS A 49 10.43 9.00 5.82
CA HIS A 49 9.49 8.75 6.91
C HIS A 49 9.11 7.28 6.91
N THR A 50 9.80 6.50 7.72
CA THR A 50 9.44 5.09 7.96
C THR A 50 8.19 5.05 8.82
N VAL A 51 7.18 4.32 8.37
CA VAL A 51 5.89 4.22 9.03
C VAL A 51 5.45 2.76 9.20
N LYS A 52 4.56 2.54 10.16
CA LYS A 52 3.91 1.26 10.46
C LYS A 52 2.43 1.49 10.79
N PRO A 53 1.59 0.45 10.79
CA PRO A 53 0.19 0.58 11.18
C PRO A 53 0.00 1.26 12.55
N GLY A 54 -0.94 2.21 12.58
CA GLY A 54 -1.22 3.08 13.73
C GLY A 54 -0.51 4.43 13.70
N ASP A 55 0.47 4.62 12.82
CA ASP A 55 1.13 5.92 12.67
C ASP A 55 0.23 6.90 11.91
N VAL A 56 0.40 8.19 12.24
CA VAL A 56 -0.29 9.30 11.57
C VAL A 56 0.72 10.35 11.15
N VAL A 57 0.75 10.66 9.87
CA VAL A 57 1.65 11.67 9.29
C VAL A 57 0.84 12.83 8.73
N LYS A 58 1.21 14.06 9.08
CA LYS A 58 0.60 15.27 8.52
C LYS A 58 1.54 15.94 7.53
N VAL A 59 1.02 16.21 6.34
CA VAL A 59 1.73 16.91 5.28
C VAL A 59 0.84 18.04 4.78
N LYS A 60 1.11 19.28 5.23
CA LYS A 60 0.26 20.45 4.99
C LYS A 60 -1.17 20.20 5.51
N ASP A 61 -2.16 20.26 4.62
CA ASP A 61 -3.58 20.05 4.88
C ASP A 61 -4.05 18.59 4.67
N ILE A 62 -3.10 17.66 4.48
CA ILE A 62 -3.37 16.24 4.32
C ILE A 62 -2.98 15.50 5.60
N THR A 63 -3.85 14.61 6.08
CA THR A 63 -3.55 13.65 7.14
C THR A 63 -3.49 12.24 6.56
N ILE A 64 -2.40 11.53 6.80
CA ILE A 64 -2.16 10.18 6.33
C ILE A 64 -2.17 9.25 7.53
N HIS A 65 -3.18 8.39 7.61
CA HIS A 65 -3.23 7.30 8.58
C HIS A 65 -2.66 6.04 7.94
N VAL A 66 -1.73 5.40 8.61
CA VAL A 66 -1.13 4.15 8.19
C VAL A 66 -1.91 3.00 8.83
N VAL A 67 -2.41 2.10 8.02
CA VAL A 67 -3.24 0.99 8.47
C VAL A 67 -2.68 -0.34 7.99
N GLU A 68 -3.15 -1.43 8.61
CA GLU A 68 -2.66 -2.78 8.33
C GLU A 68 -2.91 -3.19 6.88
N SER A 69 -2.01 -4.02 6.37
CA SER A 69 -2.09 -4.68 5.07
C SER A 69 -1.91 -6.19 5.22
N ILE A 70 -2.57 -6.98 4.39
CA ILE A 70 -2.35 -8.43 4.27
C ILE A 70 -1.79 -8.70 2.88
N ASP A 71 -0.57 -8.29 2.66
CA ASP A 71 0.15 -8.57 1.40
C ASP A 71 0.93 -9.87 1.54
N ARG A 72 0.34 -10.97 1.08
CA ARG A 72 0.98 -12.28 1.14
C ARG A 72 2.07 -12.46 0.10
N THR A 73 1.97 -11.74 -1.01
CA THR A 73 2.91 -11.85 -2.12
C THR A 73 4.27 -11.32 -1.74
N ILE A 74 4.33 -10.27 -0.94
CA ILE A 74 5.60 -9.71 -0.45
C ILE A 74 6.41 -10.71 0.39
N LEU A 75 5.74 -11.64 1.07
CA LEU A 75 6.41 -12.68 1.84
C LEU A 75 7.10 -13.73 0.96
N ILE A 76 6.59 -13.92 -0.24
CA ILE A 76 7.11 -14.91 -1.20
C ILE A 76 8.20 -14.30 -2.07
N THR A 77 7.97 -13.08 -2.55
CA THR A 77 8.84 -12.41 -3.53
C THR A 77 9.98 -11.62 -2.88
N ALA A 78 9.79 -11.18 -1.65
CA ALA A 78 10.82 -10.56 -0.83
C ALA A 78 10.86 -11.26 0.55
N PRO A 79 11.22 -12.55 0.61
CA PRO A 79 11.27 -13.29 1.86
C PRO A 79 12.30 -12.66 2.80
N PRO A 80 12.10 -12.78 4.13
CA PRO A 80 13.09 -12.37 5.09
C PRO A 80 14.38 -13.16 4.86
N GLU A 81 15.51 -12.52 5.05
CA GLU A 81 16.78 -13.21 5.12
C GLU A 81 16.84 -14.02 6.43
N GLY A 82 17.05 -15.33 6.33
CA GLY A 82 17.21 -16.21 7.47
C GLY A 82 16.07 -17.19 7.72
N ASP A 83 15.93 -17.65 8.96
CA ASP A 83 14.95 -18.67 9.34
C ASP A 83 13.56 -18.03 9.58
N ILE A 84 12.60 -18.38 8.74
CA ILE A 84 11.21 -17.91 8.84
C ILE A 84 10.44 -18.47 10.05
N LYS A 85 10.98 -19.48 10.77
CA LYS A 85 10.31 -20.08 11.93
C LYS A 85 10.10 -19.10 13.10
N GLY A 86 10.91 -18.04 13.16
CA GLY A 86 10.79 -16.98 14.17
C GLY A 86 10.03 -15.74 13.70
N MET A 87 9.50 -15.74 12.48
CA MET A 87 8.82 -14.59 11.88
C MET A 87 7.55 -14.22 12.68
N LYS A 88 7.46 -12.98 13.11
CA LYS A 88 6.32 -12.42 13.83
C LYS A 88 5.38 -11.70 12.85
N LEU A 89 4.12 -11.47 13.28
CA LEU A 89 3.19 -10.61 12.54
C LEU A 89 3.73 -9.18 12.32
N ASP A 90 4.56 -8.70 13.25
CA ASP A 90 5.25 -7.41 13.16
C ASP A 90 6.12 -7.28 11.89
N ASP A 91 6.63 -8.42 11.38
CA ASP A 91 7.44 -8.44 10.17
C ASP A 91 6.62 -8.09 8.91
N MET A 92 5.30 -8.33 8.91
CA MET A 92 4.41 -7.90 7.83
C MET A 92 4.25 -6.38 7.83
N ASP A 93 4.09 -5.76 8.99
CA ASP A 93 3.91 -4.31 9.13
C ASP A 93 5.16 -3.52 8.70
N GLU A 94 6.34 -4.13 8.80
CA GLU A 94 7.57 -3.56 8.26
C GLU A 94 7.65 -3.66 6.73
N ARG A 95 6.94 -4.61 6.12
CA ARG A 95 7.01 -4.91 4.68
C ARG A 95 5.96 -4.19 3.89
N ALA A 96 4.71 -4.23 4.34
CA ALA A 96 3.57 -3.68 3.61
C ALA A 96 2.59 -2.98 4.54
N VAL A 97 2.09 -1.84 4.07
CA VAL A 97 1.05 -1.04 4.74
C VAL A 97 -0.01 -0.60 3.75
N SER A 98 -1.19 -0.30 4.26
CA SER A 98 -2.25 0.40 3.54
C SER A 98 -2.39 1.83 4.09
N TYR A 99 -3.09 2.69 3.37
CA TYR A 99 -3.23 4.09 3.75
C TYR A 99 -4.68 4.56 3.73
N VAL A 100 -5.02 5.39 4.72
CA VAL A 100 -6.20 6.27 4.69
C VAL A 100 -5.69 7.70 4.61
N VAL A 101 -6.05 8.41 3.56
CA VAL A 101 -5.58 9.77 3.28
C VAL A 101 -6.75 10.74 3.36
N GLU A 102 -6.77 11.54 4.40
CA GLU A 102 -7.75 12.61 4.58
C GLU A 102 -7.25 13.87 3.88
N THR A 103 -8.08 14.41 3.01
CA THR A 103 -7.81 15.65 2.28
C THR A 103 -8.98 16.62 2.46
N PRO A 104 -8.84 17.91 2.13
CA PRO A 104 -9.96 18.85 2.12
C PRO A 104 -11.10 18.45 1.18
N GLY A 105 -10.82 17.60 0.17
CA GLY A 105 -11.80 17.13 -0.81
C GLY A 105 -12.49 15.81 -0.47
N GLY A 106 -12.02 15.09 0.54
CA GLY A 106 -12.54 13.80 0.97
C GLY A 106 -11.46 12.83 1.41
N THR A 107 -11.88 11.66 1.85
CA THR A 107 -11.03 10.60 2.40
C THR A 107 -10.84 9.48 1.40
N ILE A 108 -9.59 9.13 1.15
CA ILE A 108 -9.17 8.10 0.19
C ILE A 108 -8.58 6.92 0.97
N TYR A 109 -9.02 5.72 0.67
CA TYR A 109 -8.40 4.48 1.11
C TYR A 109 -7.59 3.86 -0.02
N HIS A 110 -6.35 3.43 0.26
CA HIS A 110 -5.51 2.71 -0.71
C HIS A 110 -5.00 1.42 -0.09
N SER A 111 -5.39 0.27 -0.67
CA SER A 111 -5.07 -1.04 -0.10
C SER A 111 -3.59 -1.45 -0.24
N GLY A 112 -2.81 -0.81 -1.12
CA GLY A 112 -1.64 -1.50 -1.64
C GLY A 112 -2.05 -2.84 -2.24
N ASP A 113 -1.20 -3.83 -2.24
CA ASP A 113 -1.51 -5.18 -2.74
C ASP A 113 -2.12 -6.09 -1.66
N SER A 114 -2.81 -5.47 -0.70
CA SER A 114 -3.49 -6.21 0.36
C SER A 114 -4.57 -7.12 -0.17
N HIS A 115 -4.57 -8.36 0.31
CA HIS A 115 -5.63 -9.34 0.06
C HIS A 115 -6.89 -9.01 0.85
N PHE A 116 -8.01 -9.63 0.47
CA PHE A 116 -9.25 -9.50 1.22
C PHE A 116 -9.12 -10.11 2.62
N GLY A 117 -9.62 -9.38 3.63
CA GLY A 117 -9.62 -9.81 5.02
C GLY A 117 -10.51 -8.95 5.92
N ASN A 118 -10.62 -9.34 7.18
CA ASN A 118 -11.46 -8.65 8.17
C ASN A 118 -10.97 -7.23 8.50
N LEU A 119 -9.74 -6.90 8.13
CA LEU A 119 -9.18 -5.56 8.35
C LEU A 119 -10.02 -4.45 7.68
N TYR A 120 -10.66 -4.74 6.53
CA TYR A 120 -11.49 -3.74 5.85
C TYR A 120 -12.73 -3.35 6.66
N ALA A 121 -13.35 -4.31 7.36
CA ALA A 121 -14.46 -4.00 8.25
C ALA A 121 -14.01 -3.19 9.48
N LYS A 122 -12.80 -3.47 10.01
CA LYS A 122 -12.19 -2.65 11.06
C LYS A 122 -11.98 -1.22 10.58
N HIS A 123 -11.31 -1.04 9.45
CA HIS A 123 -11.01 0.28 8.89
C HIS A 123 -12.28 1.06 8.50
N GLY A 124 -13.30 0.39 7.95
CA GLY A 124 -14.60 1.01 7.63
C GLY A 124 -15.39 1.46 8.87
N ASN A 125 -15.14 0.86 10.03
CA ASN A 125 -15.69 1.34 11.31
C ASN A 125 -14.90 2.50 11.93
N GLU A 126 -13.61 2.62 11.59
CA GLU A 126 -12.73 3.66 12.13
C GLU A 126 -12.73 4.93 11.29
N PHE A 127 -12.93 4.82 9.97
CA PHE A 127 -12.79 5.93 9.02
C PHE A 127 -14.04 6.10 8.15
N ASN A 128 -14.37 7.36 7.83
CA ASN A 128 -15.40 7.69 6.84
C ASN A 128 -14.74 7.81 5.47
N ILE A 129 -14.81 6.74 4.66
CA ILE A 129 -14.11 6.64 3.39
C ILE A 129 -15.00 7.09 2.24
N ASP A 130 -14.55 8.05 1.44
CA ASP A 130 -15.25 8.49 0.23
C ASP A 130 -14.90 7.61 -0.96
N VAL A 131 -13.61 7.37 -1.18
CA VAL A 131 -13.10 6.59 -2.31
C VAL A 131 -12.13 5.54 -1.81
N ALA A 132 -12.29 4.30 -2.25
CA ALA A 132 -11.36 3.22 -1.96
C ALA A 132 -10.75 2.65 -3.24
N PHE A 133 -9.44 2.41 -3.22
CA PHE A 133 -8.70 1.71 -4.26
C PHE A 133 -8.36 0.32 -3.76
N GLY A 134 -8.72 -0.72 -4.54
CA GLY A 134 -8.45 -2.12 -4.24
C GLY A 134 -7.69 -2.83 -5.34
N SER A 135 -6.61 -3.56 -4.97
CA SER A 135 -5.82 -4.35 -5.91
C SER A 135 -6.66 -5.50 -6.46
N PHE A 136 -6.89 -5.48 -7.77
CA PHE A 136 -7.78 -6.38 -8.49
C PHE A 136 -7.07 -7.00 -9.69
N GLY A 137 -7.39 -8.22 -10.03
CA GLY A 137 -6.90 -8.82 -11.26
C GLY A 137 -7.02 -10.33 -11.29
N GLU A 138 -6.59 -10.92 -12.40
CA GLU A 138 -6.44 -12.36 -12.50
C GLU A 138 -5.16 -12.81 -11.79
N ASN A 139 -5.27 -13.94 -11.12
CA ASN A 139 -4.14 -14.55 -10.42
C ASN A 139 -3.52 -15.66 -11.27
N PRO A 140 -2.18 -15.73 -11.35
CA PRO A 140 -1.52 -16.90 -11.90
C PRO A 140 -1.94 -18.18 -11.19
N ARG A 141 -1.96 -19.30 -11.90
CA ARG A 141 -2.37 -20.56 -11.31
C ARG A 141 -1.48 -20.94 -10.11
N GLY A 142 -2.12 -21.11 -8.95
CA GLY A 142 -1.44 -21.45 -7.70
C GLY A 142 -0.87 -20.26 -6.92
N VAL A 143 -1.09 -19.03 -7.38
CA VAL A 143 -0.73 -17.80 -6.68
C VAL A 143 -1.99 -17.00 -6.38
N THR A 144 -2.10 -16.46 -5.18
CA THR A 144 -3.16 -15.52 -4.79
C THR A 144 -2.50 -14.16 -4.56
N ASP A 145 -2.46 -13.35 -5.60
CA ASP A 145 -1.77 -12.05 -5.58
C ASP A 145 -2.76 -10.88 -5.50
N LYS A 146 -3.91 -11.03 -6.14
CA LYS A 146 -4.91 -9.96 -6.25
C LYS A 146 -6.28 -10.41 -5.77
N MET A 147 -7.09 -9.44 -5.38
CA MET A 147 -8.50 -9.68 -5.07
C MET A 147 -9.29 -10.00 -6.32
N THR A 148 -10.27 -10.89 -6.18
CA THR A 148 -11.27 -11.17 -7.21
C THR A 148 -12.32 -10.05 -7.26
N ALA A 149 -13.16 -10.02 -8.30
CA ALA A 149 -14.27 -9.07 -8.39
C ALA A 149 -15.21 -9.15 -7.16
N SER A 150 -15.47 -10.38 -6.67
CA SER A 150 -16.25 -10.59 -5.45
C SER A 150 -15.57 -10.03 -4.21
N ASP A 151 -14.25 -10.13 -4.10
CA ASP A 151 -13.50 -9.58 -2.97
C ASP A 151 -13.49 -8.05 -3.01
N ILE A 152 -13.36 -7.45 -4.19
CA ILE A 152 -13.44 -5.99 -4.38
C ILE A 152 -14.79 -5.44 -3.94
N LEU A 153 -15.88 -6.11 -4.35
CA LEU A 153 -17.23 -5.72 -3.91
C LEU A 153 -17.36 -5.77 -2.39
N ARG A 154 -16.95 -6.89 -1.78
CA ARG A 154 -16.98 -7.08 -0.32
C ARG A 154 -16.05 -6.12 0.42
N MET A 155 -14.91 -5.77 -0.18
CA MET A 155 -14.03 -4.73 0.36
C MET A 155 -14.76 -3.39 0.42
N GLY A 156 -15.43 -2.98 -0.66
CA GLY A 156 -16.20 -1.73 -0.72
C GLY A 156 -17.33 -1.70 0.32
N GLU A 157 -18.07 -2.81 0.46
CA GLU A 157 -19.10 -2.97 1.48
C GLU A 157 -18.54 -2.87 2.91
N ASN A 158 -17.42 -3.55 3.19
CA ASN A 158 -16.78 -3.56 4.50
C ASN A 158 -16.18 -2.20 4.87
N LEU A 159 -15.61 -1.48 3.91
CA LEU A 159 -15.11 -0.12 4.09
C LEU A 159 -16.23 0.92 4.16
N ASN A 160 -17.47 0.54 3.80
CA ASN A 160 -18.60 1.45 3.70
C ASN A 160 -18.26 2.70 2.83
N CYS A 161 -17.45 2.52 1.80
CA CYS A 161 -17.01 3.61 0.94
C CYS A 161 -18.09 4.00 -0.09
N LYS A 162 -18.07 5.26 -0.53
CA LYS A 162 -19.02 5.76 -1.53
C LYS A 162 -18.69 5.30 -2.95
N VAL A 163 -17.40 5.17 -3.24
CA VAL A 163 -16.87 4.75 -4.54
C VAL A 163 -15.76 3.74 -4.33
N MET A 164 -15.87 2.61 -5.04
CA MET A 164 -14.81 1.58 -5.09
C MET A 164 -14.18 1.58 -6.47
N ILE A 165 -12.87 1.73 -6.54
CA ILE A 165 -12.09 1.74 -7.78
C ILE A 165 -11.13 0.55 -7.76
N PRO A 166 -11.37 -0.48 -8.59
CA PRO A 166 -10.39 -1.54 -8.79
C PRO A 166 -9.19 -1.00 -9.57
N TYR A 167 -7.99 -1.39 -9.17
CA TYR A 167 -6.76 -1.03 -9.88
C TYR A 167 -5.84 -2.25 -9.99
N HIS A 168 -4.72 -2.14 -10.69
CA HIS A 168 -3.73 -3.19 -10.89
C HIS A 168 -4.15 -4.30 -11.87
N HIS A 169 -5.29 -4.16 -12.53
CA HIS A 169 -5.89 -5.20 -13.37
C HIS A 169 -5.33 -5.27 -14.80
N ASP A 170 -4.61 -4.26 -15.25
CA ASP A 170 -4.07 -4.13 -16.61
C ASP A 170 -2.53 -3.94 -16.65
N LEU A 171 -1.87 -4.06 -15.53
CA LEU A 171 -0.41 -3.85 -15.41
C LEU A 171 0.40 -4.93 -16.14
N TRP A 172 -0.09 -6.16 -16.11
CA TRP A 172 0.58 -7.32 -16.71
C TRP A 172 -0.28 -7.92 -17.82
N THR A 173 0.24 -7.96 -19.06
CA THR A 173 -0.50 -8.44 -20.25
C THR A 173 -1.03 -9.87 -20.14
N ASN A 174 -0.43 -10.71 -19.30
CA ASN A 174 -0.83 -12.09 -19.08
C ASN A 174 -1.83 -12.28 -17.93
N PHE A 175 -2.14 -11.22 -17.19
CA PHE A 175 -2.96 -11.24 -15.97
C PHE A 175 -3.94 -10.07 -15.92
N SER A 176 -4.28 -9.52 -17.08
CA SER A 176 -5.29 -8.48 -17.18
C SER A 176 -6.68 -9.07 -16.91
N ALA A 177 -7.48 -8.39 -16.13
CA ALA A 177 -8.87 -8.73 -15.88
C ALA A 177 -9.79 -7.69 -16.50
N ASP A 178 -10.94 -8.13 -17.00
CA ASP A 178 -12.03 -7.25 -17.41
C ASP A 178 -12.67 -6.56 -16.19
N THR A 179 -12.93 -5.26 -16.31
CA THR A 179 -13.53 -4.41 -15.26
C THR A 179 -14.97 -4.04 -15.57
#